data_1e11af180c3999c922716e12c16ac051
#
_entry.id   1e11af180c3999c922716e12c16ac051
#
_cell.length_a   1.000
_cell.length_b   1.000
_cell.length_c   1.000
_cell.angle_alpha   90.00
_cell.angle_beta   90.00
_cell.angle_gamma   90.00
#
_symmetry.space_group_name_H-M   'P 1'
#
loop_
_entity.id
_entity.type
_entity.pdbx_description
1 polymer ?
#
loop_
_entity_poly.entity_id
_entity_poly.type
_entity_poly.pdbx_seq_one_letter_code
_entity_poly.pdbx_strand_id
1 'polypeptide(L)'
;MSTRPLHFSAFIWPNGYHESAWRVVRDDVRGVRGLPYYTDIARIAKRGLIDAIFLADNIAIAEYRATYLPQTQFDPILVLSALAAVTSRIGLIGTGSTTYSKP
;
A
#
# COMPACT_ATOMS: atom_id res chain seq x y z
N MET A 1 27.37 -23.33 8.75
CA MET A 1 26.49 -22.85 7.64
C MET A 1 25.96 -21.50 8.03
N SER A 2 26.25 -20.45 7.27
CA SER A 2 25.62 -19.14 7.46
C SER A 2 24.18 -19.23 6.99
N THR A 3 23.23 -19.24 7.91
CA THR A 3 21.80 -19.13 7.59
C THR A 3 21.54 -17.67 7.28
N ARG A 4 21.37 -17.33 5.99
CA ARG A 4 20.92 -15.99 5.60
C ARG A 4 19.47 -15.85 6.03
N PRO A 5 19.09 -14.80 6.79
CA PRO A 5 17.69 -14.55 7.09
C PRO A 5 16.91 -14.25 5.81
N LEU A 6 15.66 -14.72 5.76
CA LEU A 6 14.71 -14.32 4.73
C LEU A 6 14.04 -13.02 5.17
N HIS A 7 13.88 -12.10 4.24
CA HIS A 7 13.17 -10.85 4.46
C HIS A 7 11.86 -10.86 3.67
N PHE A 8 10.77 -10.50 4.33
CA PHE A 8 9.44 -10.47 3.74
C PHE A 8 8.90 -9.04 3.73
N SER A 9 8.38 -8.61 2.58
CA SER A 9 7.61 -7.38 2.50
C SER A 9 6.16 -7.66 2.13
N ALA A 10 5.24 -6.94 2.76
CA ALA A 10 3.82 -6.99 2.43
C ALA A 10 3.52 -5.92 1.39
N PHE A 11 3.13 -6.36 0.20
CA PHE A 11 2.60 -5.48 -0.83
C PHE A 11 1.15 -5.16 -0.53
N ILE A 12 0.85 -3.89 -0.31
CA ILE A 12 -0.49 -3.42 0.03
C ILE A 12 -1.19 -2.85 -1.19
N TRP A 13 -2.31 -3.45 -1.54
CA TRP A 13 -3.22 -2.95 -2.56
C TRP A 13 -4.57 -2.64 -1.89
N PRO A 14 -5.06 -1.40 -1.87
CA PRO A 14 -6.15 -0.96 -0.98
C PRO A 14 -7.45 -1.76 -1.08
N ASN A 15 -7.78 -2.26 -2.24
CA ASN A 15 -9.03 -2.98 -2.47
C ASN A 15 -8.82 -4.48 -2.75
N GLY A 16 -7.61 -5.00 -2.46
CA GLY A 16 -7.23 -6.36 -2.82
C GLY A 16 -6.71 -6.46 -4.25
N TYR A 17 -5.91 -7.47 -4.51
CA TYR A 17 -5.16 -7.60 -5.75
C TYR A 17 -6.02 -8.04 -6.95
N HIS A 18 -7.09 -8.77 -6.69
CA HIS A 18 -7.99 -9.24 -7.73
C HIS A 18 -8.90 -8.10 -8.23
N GLU A 19 -9.11 -7.99 -9.54
CA GLU A 19 -9.92 -6.91 -10.15
C GLU A 19 -11.34 -6.78 -9.59
N SER A 20 -11.93 -7.87 -9.12
CA SER A 20 -13.26 -7.88 -8.51
C SER A 20 -13.24 -7.87 -6.98
N ALA A 21 -12.08 -7.74 -6.33
CA ALA A 21 -11.96 -7.80 -4.88
C ALA A 21 -12.79 -6.74 -4.16
N TRP A 22 -12.94 -5.56 -4.76
CA TRP A 22 -13.76 -4.47 -4.24
C TRP A 22 -15.23 -4.85 -4.01
N ARG A 23 -15.76 -5.84 -4.75
CA ARG A 23 -17.16 -6.31 -4.61
C ARG A 23 -17.39 -7.11 -3.35
N VAL A 24 -16.34 -7.66 -2.77
CA VAL A 24 -16.40 -8.51 -1.57
C VAL A 24 -16.13 -7.70 -0.31
N VAL A 25 -15.44 -6.58 -0.46
CA VAL A 25 -15.14 -5.67 0.66
C VAL A 25 -16.42 -4.95 1.07
N ARG A 26 -16.90 -5.20 2.29
CA ARG A 26 -18.15 -4.63 2.81
C ARG A 26 -18.04 -3.18 3.26
N ASP A 27 -16.83 -2.66 3.36
CA ASP A 27 -16.59 -1.27 3.72
C ASP A 27 -16.94 -0.34 2.55
N ASP A 28 -17.13 0.94 2.86
CA ASP A 28 -17.42 1.95 1.84
C ASP A 28 -16.29 2.00 0.79
N VAL A 29 -16.49 1.24 -0.28
CA VAL A 29 -15.55 1.17 -1.41
C VAL A 29 -15.43 2.47 -2.19
N ARG A 30 -16.32 3.43 -1.93
CA ARG A 30 -16.29 4.77 -2.55
C ARG A 30 -15.33 5.71 -1.82
N GLY A 31 -14.94 5.36 -0.60
CA GLY A 31 -14.01 6.14 0.20
C GLY A 31 -12.55 5.81 -0.11
N VAL A 32 -11.74 6.82 -0.19
CA VAL A 32 -10.29 6.67 -0.08
C VAL A 32 -10.00 6.13 1.31
N ARG A 33 -9.36 4.97 1.40
CA ARG A 33 -9.02 4.40 2.70
C ARG A 33 -8.03 5.31 3.40
N GLY A 34 -8.47 5.89 4.51
CA GLY A 34 -7.70 6.86 5.25
C GLY A 34 -6.49 6.27 5.99
N LEU A 35 -5.71 7.13 6.60
CA LEU A 35 -4.52 6.75 7.37
C LEU A 35 -4.75 5.65 8.43
N PRO A 36 -5.90 5.58 9.14
CA PRO A 36 -6.17 4.49 10.08
C PRO A 36 -6.07 3.11 9.45
N TYR A 37 -6.58 2.93 8.23
CA TYR A 37 -6.49 1.67 7.50
C TYR A 37 -5.03 1.22 7.30
N TYR A 38 -4.18 2.12 6.80
CA TYR A 38 -2.76 1.81 6.59
C TYR A 38 -2.00 1.60 7.90
N THR A 39 -2.37 2.34 8.95
CA THR A 39 -1.77 2.18 10.28
C THR A 39 -2.10 0.81 10.87
N ASP A 40 -3.31 0.33 10.71
CA ASP A 40 -3.71 -0.99 11.20
C ASP A 40 -3.02 -2.11 10.42
N ILE A 41 -2.90 -1.98 9.10
CA ILE A 41 -2.11 -2.93 8.30
C ILE A 41 -0.64 -2.94 8.78
N ALA A 42 -0.04 -1.78 9.00
CA ALA A 42 1.34 -1.70 9.48
C ALA A 42 1.52 -2.39 10.83
N ARG A 43 0.56 -2.22 11.74
CA ARG A 43 0.57 -2.90 13.05
C ARG A 43 0.44 -4.41 12.91
N ILE A 44 -0.45 -4.88 12.02
CA ILE A 44 -0.64 -6.31 11.76
C ILE A 44 0.62 -6.90 11.14
N ALA A 45 1.19 -6.26 10.12
CA ALA A 45 2.43 -6.69 9.48
C ALA A 45 3.58 -6.81 10.48
N LYS A 46 3.74 -5.81 11.34
CA LYS A 46 4.76 -5.84 12.39
C LYS A 46 4.56 -6.97 13.39
N ARG A 47 3.32 -7.24 13.82
CA ARG A 47 3.03 -8.39 14.70
C ARG A 47 3.31 -9.72 14.01
N GLY A 48 3.09 -9.80 12.70
CA GLY A 48 3.40 -10.95 11.87
C GLY A 48 4.87 -11.09 11.48
N LEU A 49 5.77 -10.26 12.05
CA LEU A 49 7.21 -10.27 11.76
C LEU A 49 7.53 -10.01 10.28
N ILE A 50 6.69 -9.26 9.60
CA ILE A 50 6.97 -8.74 8.25
C ILE A 50 7.98 -7.60 8.37
N ASP A 51 9.04 -7.65 7.56
CA ASP A 51 10.14 -6.70 7.62
C ASP A 51 9.76 -5.33 7.04
N ALA A 52 8.93 -5.30 5.99
CA ALA A 52 8.59 -4.07 5.30
C ALA A 52 7.17 -4.06 4.75
N ILE A 53 6.63 -2.86 4.57
CA ILE A 53 5.42 -2.59 3.77
C ILE A 53 5.86 -1.96 2.46
N PHE A 54 5.27 -2.41 1.37
CA PHE A 54 5.48 -1.90 0.03
C PHE A 54 4.20 -1.30 -0.53
N LEU A 55 4.28 -0.06 -0.99
CA LEU A 55 3.22 0.63 -1.72
C LEU A 55 3.72 0.98 -3.13
N ALA A 56 2.99 0.53 -4.14
CA ALA A 56 3.27 0.87 -5.53
C ALA A 56 2.53 2.15 -5.92
N ASP A 57 3.20 2.96 -6.73
CA ASP A 57 2.56 4.06 -7.44
C ASP A 57 1.96 3.55 -8.76
N ASN A 58 0.81 4.06 -9.11
CA ASN A 58 0.15 3.78 -10.37
C ASN A 58 -0.30 5.08 -11.04
N ILE A 59 0.49 5.52 -11.99
CA ILE A 59 0.27 6.80 -12.70
C ILE A 59 -0.77 6.66 -13.80
N ALA A 60 -0.98 5.44 -14.31
CA ALA A 60 -1.92 5.19 -15.40
C ALA A 60 -3.28 4.73 -14.87
N ILE A 61 -4.32 5.47 -15.23
CA ILE A 61 -5.70 5.05 -15.04
C ILE A 61 -6.15 4.39 -16.33
N ALA A 62 -6.35 3.07 -16.32
CA ALA A 62 -6.93 2.40 -17.46
C ALA A 62 -8.40 2.84 -17.60
N GLU A 63 -8.76 3.35 -18.76
CA GLU A 63 -10.08 3.95 -19.04
C GLU A 63 -11.25 3.03 -18.66
N TYR A 64 -11.13 1.73 -18.94
CA TYR A 64 -12.15 0.75 -18.58
C TYR A 64 -12.26 0.54 -17.05
N ARG A 65 -11.19 0.77 -16.28
CA ARG A 65 -11.22 0.68 -14.82
C ARG A 65 -11.85 1.91 -14.18
N ALA A 66 -11.69 3.08 -14.80
CA ALA A 66 -12.25 4.32 -14.26
C ALA A 66 -13.77 4.27 -14.11
N THR A 67 -14.44 3.47 -14.95
CA THR A 67 -15.91 3.33 -14.94
C THR A 67 -16.42 2.45 -13.78
N TYR A 68 -15.60 1.51 -13.29
CA TYR A 68 -16.08 0.45 -12.39
C TYR A 68 -15.34 0.39 -11.05
N LEU A 69 -14.19 1.02 -10.94
CA LEU A 69 -13.33 0.92 -9.75
C LEU A 69 -13.06 2.30 -9.14
N PRO A 70 -13.13 2.43 -7.81
CA PRO A 70 -12.59 3.61 -7.14
C PRO A 70 -11.09 3.72 -7.47
N GLN A 71 -10.72 4.70 -8.27
CA GLN A 71 -9.33 4.91 -8.72
C GLN A 71 -8.50 5.72 -7.71
N THR A 72 -9.07 6.02 -6.57
CA THR A 72 -8.44 6.87 -5.58
C THR A 72 -7.42 6.06 -4.76
N GLN A 73 -6.18 6.15 -5.15
CA GLN A 73 -5.04 5.79 -4.31
C GLN A 73 -4.38 7.06 -3.81
N PHE A 74 -3.94 7.04 -2.56
CA PHE A 74 -3.04 8.08 -2.08
C PHE A 74 -1.66 7.90 -2.69
N ASP A 75 -0.96 8.99 -2.89
CA ASP A 75 0.45 8.96 -3.22
C ASP A 75 1.22 8.11 -2.18
N PRO A 76 1.98 7.10 -2.63
CA PRO A 76 2.69 6.20 -1.72
C PRO A 76 3.64 6.92 -0.77
N ILE A 77 4.32 7.96 -1.23
CA ILE A 77 5.29 8.70 -0.42
C ILE A 77 4.58 9.45 0.71
N LEU A 78 3.42 10.04 0.44
CA LEU A 78 2.62 10.72 1.47
C LEU A 78 2.13 9.73 2.53
N VAL A 79 1.60 8.57 2.11
CA VAL A 79 1.14 7.54 3.06
C VAL A 79 2.31 7.01 3.89
N LEU A 80 3.43 6.69 3.27
CA LEU A 80 4.60 6.15 3.96
C LEU A 80 5.21 7.17 4.91
N SER A 81 5.22 8.46 4.53
CA SER A 81 5.67 9.55 5.43
C SER A 81 4.80 9.63 6.69
N ALA A 82 3.48 9.53 6.52
CA ALA A 82 2.57 9.50 7.66
C ALA A 82 2.74 8.23 8.52
N LEU A 83 2.96 7.07 7.88
CA LEU A 83 3.24 5.82 8.59
C LEU A 83 4.57 5.87 9.37
N ALA A 84 5.58 6.52 8.82
CA ALA A 84 6.87 6.69 9.50
C ALA A 84 6.72 7.42 10.83
N ALA A 85 5.78 8.36 10.94
CA ALA A 85 5.52 9.08 12.18
C ALA A 85 4.84 8.24 13.27
N VAL A 86 4.12 7.16 12.89
CA VAL A 86 3.28 6.38 13.81
C VAL A 86 3.70 4.91 13.95
N THR A 87 4.77 4.52 13.26
CA THR A 87 5.32 3.15 13.31
C THR A 87 6.78 3.17 13.72
N SER A 88 7.28 2.02 14.15
CA SER A 88 8.70 1.82 14.45
C SER A 88 9.13 0.42 14.01
N ARG A 89 10.36 0.29 13.54
CA ARG A 89 10.98 -1.00 13.18
C ARG A 89 10.26 -1.79 12.09
N ILE A 90 9.59 -1.12 11.17
CA ILE A 90 9.09 -1.71 9.93
C ILE A 90 9.65 -0.92 8.77
N GLY A 91 10.14 -1.62 7.75
CA GLY A 91 10.61 -1.00 6.53
C GLY A 91 9.44 -0.39 5.75
N LEU A 92 9.66 0.75 5.15
CA LEU A 92 8.67 1.45 4.32
C LEU A 92 9.25 1.59 2.92
N ILE A 93 8.61 0.95 1.95
CA ILE A 93 9.06 0.91 0.55
C ILE A 93 7.98 1.54 -0.33
N GLY A 94 8.34 2.59 -1.03
CA GLY A 94 7.47 3.26 -1.99
C GLY A 94 8.13 3.32 -3.35
N THR A 95 7.32 3.24 -4.40
CA THR A 95 7.76 3.55 -5.75
C THR A 95 7.43 4.98 -6.11
N GLY A 96 8.27 5.58 -6.92
CA GLY A 96 8.03 6.86 -7.56
C GLY A 96 8.53 6.82 -9.00
N SER A 97 7.82 7.46 -9.90
CA SER A 97 8.24 7.54 -11.30
C SER A 97 9.23 8.68 -11.49
N THR A 98 10.43 8.35 -11.94
CA THR A 98 11.45 9.37 -12.29
C THR A 98 11.07 10.20 -13.53
N THR A 99 10.06 9.77 -14.30
CA THR A 99 9.53 10.53 -15.42
C THR A 99 8.69 11.72 -14.96
N TYR A 100 7.95 11.57 -13.86
CA TYR A 100 7.00 12.58 -13.38
C TYR A 100 7.41 13.23 -12.07
N SER A 101 8.23 12.56 -11.29
CA SER A 101 8.77 13.09 -10.03
C SER A 101 10.22 13.49 -10.22
N LYS A 102 10.57 14.68 -9.74
CA LYS A 102 11.99 15.07 -9.69
C LYS A 102 12.70 14.20 -8.66
N PRO A 103 13.93 13.75 -8.97
CA PRO A 103 14.74 13.02 -8.01
C PRO A 103 15.12 13.88 -6.80
#